data_90cb1576f3120c1cbd946c74a720c1dd
#
_entry.id   90cb1576f3120c1cbd946c74a720c1dd
#
_cell.length_a   1.000
_cell.length_b   1.000
_cell.length_c   1.000
_cell.angle_alpha   90.00
_cell.angle_beta   90.00
_cell.angle_gamma   90.00
#
_symmetry.space_group_name_H-M   'P 1'
#
loop_
_entity.id
_entity.type
_entity.pdbx_description
1 polymer ?
#
loop_
_entity_poly.entity_id
_entity_poly.type
_entity_poly.pdbx_seq_one_letter_code
_entity_poly.pdbx_strand_id
1 'polypeptide(L)'
;MKRKYVYLYLLGLLLFSVACTGNFRDYNTDLSGITDDDLIIDDNGYGIRLGIIQQGIYFNYDYGKGKNWPFQLIQNLNADMFSGYMHDGKPLNGGSHNSDYNMQDGWNSAMWTHMYSYIFPQIYQSENATRNTHPALFGITKILKVEAMHRVTDYYGPIIYKNFANAEKHYRPDKQEDVYYEFFNELDSAVVALTNYIDEKPESNGFARFDILLDGKYASWVKFANSLRLRLAMRIASVAPDKACAEIQKIKENDYGFFEAETGGAIVSTKSGYTNPLGELNRVWNETYMSANMESILVGYDDPRLGAYFEHCTDEALKGQYRGIRQGTCFAHSHYSGLSKLFVLQSTDAPLMTASEVWFLRAEAALRGWTDEDEDCLLYTSPS
;
A
#
# COMPACT_ATOMS: atom_id res chain seq x y z
N MET A 1 34.75 5.52 69.94
CA MET A 1 33.99 6.65 69.39
C MET A 1 34.10 6.79 67.85
N LYS A 2 35.22 6.58 67.21
CA LYS A 2 35.36 6.82 65.74
C LYS A 2 34.51 5.92 64.83
N ARG A 3 34.18 4.68 65.20
CA ARG A 3 33.36 3.77 64.35
C ARG A 3 31.87 4.18 64.24
N LYS A 4 31.27 4.78 65.26
CA LYS A 4 29.87 5.21 65.22
C LYS A 4 29.63 6.37 64.24
N TYR A 5 30.61 7.25 64.07
CA TYR A 5 30.49 8.39 63.13
C TYR A 5 30.66 7.94 61.68
N VAL A 6 31.43 6.86 61.41
CA VAL A 6 31.53 6.30 60.08
C VAL A 6 30.23 5.70 59.63
N TYR A 7 29.50 5.01 60.48
CA TYR A 7 28.18 4.47 60.13
C TYR A 7 27.13 5.58 59.95
N LEU A 8 27.19 6.67 60.72
CA LEU A 8 26.32 7.82 60.53
C LEU A 8 26.60 8.54 59.22
N TYR A 9 27.86 8.66 58.81
CA TYR A 9 28.27 9.23 57.52
C TYR A 9 27.84 8.33 56.34
N LEU A 10 28.00 7.04 56.43
CA LEU A 10 27.53 6.08 55.43
C LEU A 10 26.01 6.03 55.30
N LEU A 11 25.29 6.13 56.43
CA LEU A 11 23.82 6.21 56.41
C LEU A 11 23.33 7.55 55.83
N GLY A 12 24.03 8.65 56.08
CA GLY A 12 23.76 9.94 55.45
C GLY A 12 24.00 9.93 53.96
N LEU A 13 25.07 9.31 53.48
CA LEU A 13 25.35 9.14 52.04
C LEU A 13 24.32 8.27 51.33
N LEU A 14 23.81 7.21 51.98
CA LEU A 14 22.74 6.35 51.44
C LEU A 14 21.40 7.08 51.34
N LEU A 15 21.09 7.96 52.27
CA LEU A 15 19.85 8.76 52.24
C LEU A 15 19.88 9.86 51.15
N PHE A 16 21.06 10.38 50.82
CA PHE A 16 21.22 11.36 49.74
C PHE A 16 21.14 10.70 48.32
N SER A 17 21.46 9.43 48.20
CA SER A 17 21.39 8.74 46.91
C SER A 17 19.97 8.34 46.48
N VAL A 18 18.99 8.34 47.39
CA VAL A 18 17.60 7.98 47.10
C VAL A 18 16.74 9.20 46.77
N ALA A 19 17.22 10.42 47.07
CA ALA A 19 16.41 11.64 46.93
C ALA A 19 16.37 12.25 45.53
N CYS A 20 17.25 11.84 44.60
CA CYS A 20 17.33 12.48 43.27
C CYS A 20 16.54 11.79 42.14
N THR A 21 15.95 10.62 42.37
CA THR A 21 15.27 9.88 41.31
C THR A 21 13.75 9.98 41.37
N GLY A 22 13.18 10.52 42.45
CA GLY A 22 11.71 10.61 42.64
C GLY A 22 10.97 11.42 41.56
N ASN A 23 11.61 12.45 41.05
CA ASN A 23 11.02 13.33 40.03
C ASN A 23 11.72 13.24 38.67
N PHE A 24 12.53 12.19 38.46
CA PHE A 24 13.27 12.03 37.19
C PHE A 24 12.36 11.97 35.98
N ARG A 25 11.18 11.36 36.11
CA ARG A 25 10.17 11.30 35.09
C ARG A 25 9.60 12.69 34.77
N ASP A 26 9.25 13.47 35.77
CA ASP A 26 8.63 14.79 35.59
C ASP A 26 9.60 15.82 34.99
N TYR A 27 10.91 15.74 35.37
CA TYR A 27 11.93 16.63 34.80
C TYR A 27 12.42 16.23 33.42
N ASN A 28 12.24 14.98 33.01
CA ASN A 28 12.66 14.47 31.69
C ASN A 28 11.47 14.24 30.75
N THR A 29 10.24 14.52 31.19
CA THR A 29 9.08 14.54 30.29
C THR A 29 9.06 15.90 29.59
N ASP A 30 9.21 15.90 28.27
CA ASP A 30 9.06 17.10 27.46
C ASP A 30 7.55 17.49 27.45
N LEU A 31 7.19 18.42 28.32
CA LEU A 31 5.82 18.94 28.43
C LEU A 31 5.44 19.86 27.26
N SER A 32 6.36 20.19 26.38
CA SER A 32 6.10 20.93 25.15
C SER A 32 5.80 20.00 23.96
N GLY A 33 6.09 18.72 24.10
CA GLY A 33 5.79 17.68 23.14
C GLY A 33 4.41 17.06 23.37
N ILE A 34 3.83 16.47 22.33
CA ILE A 34 2.62 15.64 22.43
C ILE A 34 2.99 14.36 23.18
N THR A 35 2.37 14.10 24.32
CA THR A 35 2.59 12.87 25.10
C THR A 35 1.79 11.70 24.52
N ASP A 36 2.18 10.46 24.87
CA ASP A 36 1.40 9.28 24.47
C ASP A 36 -0.05 9.34 25.00
N ASP A 37 -0.27 9.97 26.15
CA ASP A 37 -1.62 10.17 26.70
C ASP A 37 -2.42 11.21 25.91
N ASP A 38 -1.78 12.25 25.39
CA ASP A 38 -2.44 13.23 24.50
C ASP A 38 -2.78 12.58 23.14
N LEU A 39 -2.02 11.60 22.70
CA LEU A 39 -2.29 10.83 21.47
C LEU A 39 -3.46 9.84 21.65
N ILE A 40 -3.75 9.43 22.89
CA ILE A 40 -4.88 8.54 23.22
C ILE A 40 -6.20 9.32 23.20
N ILE A 41 -6.18 10.63 23.48
CA ILE A 41 -7.37 11.47 23.41
C ILE A 41 -7.86 11.49 21.97
N ASP A 42 -9.10 11.04 21.75
CA ASP A 42 -9.77 10.97 20.45
C ASP A 42 -9.14 10.03 19.40
N ASP A 43 -8.50 8.94 19.80
CA ASP A 43 -7.84 7.97 18.91
C ASP A 43 -6.75 8.56 17.98
N ASN A 44 -6.23 9.75 18.28
CA ASN A 44 -5.26 10.44 17.45
C ASN A 44 -4.00 9.58 17.17
N GLY A 45 -3.45 8.94 18.20
CA GLY A 45 -2.25 8.12 18.06
C GLY A 45 -2.44 6.94 17.11
N TYR A 46 -3.57 6.28 17.18
CA TYR A 46 -3.91 5.15 16.30
C TYR A 46 -4.25 5.62 14.90
N GLY A 47 -5.07 6.66 14.78
CA GLY A 47 -5.52 7.18 13.49
C GLY A 47 -4.38 7.76 12.65
N ILE A 48 -3.49 8.57 13.23
CA ILE A 48 -2.33 9.13 12.54
C ILE A 48 -1.43 8.01 11.99
N ARG A 49 -1.18 6.96 12.78
CA ARG A 49 -0.38 5.81 12.34
C ARG A 49 -1.01 5.08 11.17
N LEU A 50 -2.33 4.88 11.19
CA LEU A 50 -3.05 4.28 10.06
C LEU A 50 -2.99 5.16 8.82
N GLY A 51 -3.02 6.49 8.95
CA GLY A 51 -2.79 7.43 7.85
C GLY A 51 -1.41 7.26 7.22
N ILE A 52 -0.35 7.13 8.05
CA ILE A 52 1.01 6.86 7.58
C ILE A 52 1.10 5.53 6.82
N ILE A 53 0.44 4.48 7.32
CA ILE A 53 0.42 3.17 6.66
C ILE A 53 -0.29 3.27 5.30
N GLN A 54 -1.47 3.90 5.24
CA GLN A 54 -2.24 4.06 4.01
C GLN A 54 -1.44 4.78 2.91
N GLN A 55 -0.72 5.85 3.26
CA GLN A 55 0.17 6.53 2.32
C GLN A 55 1.37 5.67 1.91
N GLY A 56 1.98 5.02 2.89
CA GLY A 56 3.18 4.21 2.67
C GLY A 56 2.94 3.02 1.75
N ILE A 57 1.73 2.43 1.75
CA ILE A 57 1.35 1.35 0.85
C ILE A 57 1.40 1.80 -0.61
N TYR A 58 1.08 3.06 -0.90
CA TYR A 58 1.25 3.65 -2.23
C TYR A 58 2.66 4.24 -2.44
N PHE A 59 3.64 3.80 -1.64
CA PHE A 59 5.04 4.20 -1.71
C PHE A 59 5.29 5.70 -1.56
N ASN A 60 4.38 6.40 -0.91
CA ASN A 60 4.51 7.80 -0.56
C ASN A 60 4.20 7.99 0.92
N TYR A 61 5.21 8.15 1.75
CA TYR A 61 5.07 8.29 3.20
C TYR A 61 5.27 9.72 3.71
N ASP A 62 5.21 10.70 2.82
CA ASP A 62 5.40 12.13 3.16
C ASP A 62 4.40 13.03 2.43
N TYR A 63 3.19 12.56 2.22
CA TYR A 63 2.10 13.25 1.52
C TYR A 63 2.51 13.87 0.16
N GLY A 64 3.46 13.26 -0.54
CA GLY A 64 4.00 13.75 -1.79
C GLY A 64 5.04 14.86 -1.67
N LYS A 65 5.34 15.31 -0.45
CA LYS A 65 6.27 16.44 -0.23
C LYS A 65 7.72 15.97 -0.22
N GLY A 66 8.33 15.90 -1.38
CA GLY A 66 9.75 15.58 -1.51
C GLY A 66 10.12 14.10 -1.40
N LYS A 67 9.14 13.21 -1.25
CA LYS A 67 9.36 11.77 -1.10
C LYS A 67 8.71 10.96 -2.21
N ASN A 68 8.83 11.42 -3.45
CA ASN A 68 8.27 10.72 -4.62
C ASN A 68 9.21 9.62 -5.16
N TRP A 69 10.47 9.62 -4.78
CA TRP A 69 11.46 8.65 -5.23
C TRP A 69 11.16 7.19 -4.81
N PRO A 70 10.50 6.87 -3.66
CA PRO A 70 10.13 5.50 -3.40
C PRO A 70 9.17 4.95 -4.45
N PHE A 71 8.16 5.73 -4.86
CA PHE A 71 7.27 5.36 -5.96
C PHE A 71 8.03 5.22 -7.28
N GLN A 72 8.94 6.16 -7.59
CA GLN A 72 9.78 6.07 -8.79
C GLN A 72 10.52 4.73 -8.85
N LEU A 73 11.25 4.37 -7.79
CA LEU A 73 12.08 3.17 -7.79
C LEU A 73 11.27 1.88 -7.71
N ILE A 74 10.19 1.87 -6.92
CA ILE A 74 9.44 0.65 -6.61
C ILE A 74 8.39 0.37 -7.68
N GLN A 75 7.65 1.39 -8.12
CA GLN A 75 6.55 1.26 -9.06
C GLN A 75 6.97 1.62 -10.48
N ASN A 76 7.42 2.86 -10.71
CA ASN A 76 7.59 3.41 -12.05
C ASN A 76 8.76 2.75 -12.80
N LEU A 77 9.97 2.71 -12.22
CA LEU A 77 11.15 2.12 -12.84
C LEU A 77 11.21 0.57 -12.74
N ASN A 78 10.22 -0.05 -12.14
CA ASN A 78 10.07 -1.50 -12.04
C ASN A 78 8.77 -1.96 -12.69
N ALA A 79 7.66 -2.00 -11.95
CA ALA A 79 6.42 -2.61 -12.39
C ALA A 79 5.89 -1.99 -13.70
N ASP A 80 5.91 -0.67 -13.82
CA ASP A 80 5.41 0.05 -15.00
C ASP A 80 6.28 -0.21 -16.25
N MET A 81 7.59 -0.37 -16.05
CA MET A 81 8.53 -0.70 -17.15
C MET A 81 8.38 -2.16 -17.56
N PHE A 82 8.39 -3.10 -16.60
CA PHE A 82 8.29 -4.53 -16.91
C PHE A 82 6.93 -4.94 -17.48
N SER A 83 5.85 -4.27 -17.09
CA SER A 83 4.53 -4.47 -17.68
C SER A 83 4.43 -3.98 -19.13
N GLY A 84 5.37 -3.14 -19.54
CA GLY A 84 5.33 -2.49 -20.84
C GLY A 84 4.28 -1.40 -20.97
N TYR A 85 3.79 -0.85 -19.85
CA TYR A 85 2.80 0.23 -19.89
C TYR A 85 3.46 1.59 -20.12
N MET A 86 4.60 1.82 -19.51
CA MET A 86 5.29 3.11 -19.49
C MET A 86 6.75 2.98 -19.86
N HIS A 87 7.36 4.14 -20.17
CA HIS A 87 8.80 4.29 -20.38
C HIS A 87 9.27 5.57 -19.68
N ASP A 88 10.49 5.57 -19.13
CA ASP A 88 11.03 6.69 -18.37
C ASP A 88 11.44 7.91 -19.23
N GLY A 89 11.68 7.74 -20.50
CA GLY A 89 12.04 8.81 -21.44
C GLY A 89 13.34 9.52 -21.14
N LYS A 90 14.19 9.00 -20.25
CA LYS A 90 15.48 9.57 -19.86
C LYS A 90 16.56 8.49 -19.74
N PRO A 91 17.83 8.82 -20.02
CA PRO A 91 18.94 7.88 -19.79
C PRO A 91 19.32 7.88 -18.30
N LEU A 92 18.39 7.46 -17.44
CA LEU A 92 18.65 7.32 -16.00
C LEU A 92 19.81 6.34 -15.79
N ASN A 93 20.57 6.54 -14.73
CA ASN A 93 21.73 5.71 -14.39
C ASN A 93 22.71 5.48 -15.55
N GLY A 94 23.00 6.53 -16.33
CA GLY A 94 23.90 6.46 -17.46
C GLY A 94 23.38 5.63 -18.65
N GLY A 95 22.09 5.37 -18.71
CA GLY A 95 21.44 4.60 -19.76
C GLY A 95 21.32 3.12 -19.47
N SER A 96 21.72 2.69 -18.29
CA SER A 96 21.59 1.28 -17.86
C SER A 96 20.47 1.17 -16.85
N HIS A 97 19.36 0.60 -17.24
CA HIS A 97 18.16 0.50 -16.38
C HIS A 97 17.25 -0.68 -16.71
N ASN A 98 16.22 -0.86 -15.93
CA ASN A 98 15.37 -2.05 -15.95
C ASN A 98 14.65 -2.27 -17.31
N SER A 99 14.35 -1.20 -18.08
CA SER A 99 13.65 -1.36 -19.37
C SER A 99 14.46 -2.05 -20.45
N ASP A 100 15.78 -2.08 -20.34
CA ASP A 100 16.69 -2.82 -21.23
C ASP A 100 17.22 -4.12 -20.59
N TYR A 101 16.61 -4.56 -19.50
CA TYR A 101 17.00 -5.73 -18.69
C TYR A 101 18.40 -5.62 -18.07
N ASN A 102 18.95 -4.41 -17.98
CA ASN A 102 20.15 -4.14 -17.20
C ASN A 102 19.75 -3.78 -15.76
N MET A 103 19.49 -4.84 -14.99
CA MET A 103 18.87 -4.76 -13.68
C MET A 103 19.70 -3.92 -12.71
N GLN A 104 19.02 -2.98 -12.04
CA GLN A 104 19.64 -2.10 -11.05
C GLN A 104 19.34 -2.58 -9.63
N ASP A 105 20.31 -3.16 -8.96
CA ASP A 105 20.16 -3.76 -7.63
C ASP A 105 19.61 -2.75 -6.60
N GLY A 106 20.07 -1.50 -6.65
CA GLY A 106 19.59 -0.44 -5.78
C GLY A 106 18.11 -0.11 -5.98
N TRP A 107 17.62 -0.18 -7.20
CA TRP A 107 16.20 0.02 -7.50
C TRP A 107 15.39 -1.22 -7.10
N ASN A 108 15.89 -2.39 -7.43
CA ASN A 108 15.20 -3.65 -7.13
C ASN A 108 15.10 -3.95 -5.63
N SER A 109 16.02 -3.41 -4.81
CA SER A 109 15.97 -3.52 -3.34
C SER A 109 15.12 -2.44 -2.66
N ALA A 110 14.65 -1.43 -3.40
CA ALA A 110 13.95 -0.28 -2.83
C ALA A 110 12.64 -0.68 -2.13
N MET A 111 11.86 -1.61 -2.70
CA MET A 111 10.63 -2.10 -2.09
C MET A 111 10.90 -2.77 -0.74
N TRP A 112 11.93 -3.61 -0.65
CA TRP A 112 12.31 -4.25 0.61
C TRP A 112 12.64 -3.20 1.67
N THR A 113 13.52 -2.26 1.33
CA THR A 113 13.94 -1.20 2.24
C THR A 113 12.75 -0.36 2.69
N HIS A 114 11.89 0.07 1.79
CA HIS A 114 10.72 0.88 2.09
C HIS A 114 9.77 0.14 3.03
N MET A 115 9.41 -1.09 2.69
CA MET A 115 8.43 -1.85 3.46
C MET A 115 8.95 -2.22 4.84
N TYR A 116 10.17 -2.74 4.95
CA TYR A 116 10.71 -3.19 6.25
C TYR A 116 11.23 -2.07 7.14
N SER A 117 11.63 -0.93 6.58
CA SER A 117 12.14 0.19 7.38
C SER A 117 11.05 1.20 7.78
N TYR A 118 10.00 1.37 6.96
CA TYR A 118 9.02 2.45 7.18
C TYR A 118 7.60 1.95 7.41
N ILE A 119 7.14 0.90 6.72
CA ILE A 119 5.74 0.52 6.73
C ILE A 119 5.45 -0.63 7.70
N PHE A 120 6.17 -1.73 7.60
CA PHE A 120 5.91 -2.89 8.45
C PHE A 120 6.12 -2.62 9.96
N PRO A 121 7.09 -1.79 10.40
CA PRO A 121 7.16 -1.37 11.80
C PRO A 121 5.92 -0.61 12.28
N GLN A 122 5.35 0.25 11.45
CA GLN A 122 4.11 0.97 11.78
C GLN A 122 2.91 0.02 11.90
N ILE A 123 2.82 -0.94 10.98
CA ILE A 123 1.80 -1.99 11.01
C ILE A 123 1.92 -2.81 12.30
N TYR A 124 3.11 -3.28 12.64
CA TYR A 124 3.38 -4.05 13.85
C TYR A 124 2.99 -3.30 15.13
N GLN A 125 3.36 -2.02 15.20
CA GLN A 125 2.99 -1.18 16.34
C GLN A 125 1.48 -0.93 16.40
N SER A 126 0.81 -0.72 15.25
CA SER A 126 -0.63 -0.55 15.18
C SER A 126 -1.36 -1.83 15.64
N GLU A 127 -0.95 -3.00 15.16
CA GLU A 127 -1.53 -4.27 15.60
C GLU A 127 -1.43 -4.46 17.11
N ASN A 128 -0.25 -4.21 17.70
CA ASN A 128 -0.04 -4.38 19.14
C ASN A 128 -0.85 -3.40 19.98
N ALA A 129 -0.96 -2.16 19.53
CA ALA A 129 -1.67 -1.12 20.24
C ALA A 129 -3.20 -1.29 20.17
N THR A 130 -3.74 -1.82 19.06
CA THR A 130 -5.20 -1.88 18.83
C THR A 130 -5.82 -3.24 19.11
N ARG A 131 -5.04 -4.31 19.15
CA ARG A 131 -5.51 -5.71 19.28
C ARG A 131 -6.59 -5.94 20.34
N ASN A 132 -6.41 -5.38 21.54
CA ASN A 132 -7.29 -5.62 22.69
C ASN A 132 -8.20 -4.42 23.02
N THR A 133 -8.00 -3.29 22.37
CA THR A 133 -8.64 -2.03 22.74
C THR A 133 -9.54 -1.45 21.65
N HIS A 134 -9.17 -1.65 20.39
CA HIS A 134 -9.84 -1.04 19.23
C HIS A 134 -10.02 -2.08 18.10
N PRO A 135 -10.99 -3.01 18.23
CA PRO A 135 -11.15 -4.14 17.30
C PRO A 135 -11.29 -3.71 15.84
N ALA A 136 -12.03 -2.63 15.56
CA ALA A 136 -12.20 -2.14 14.19
C ALA A 136 -10.88 -1.64 13.59
N LEU A 137 -10.10 -0.86 14.35
CA LEU A 137 -8.79 -0.37 13.89
C LEU A 137 -7.77 -1.52 13.75
N PHE A 138 -7.86 -2.53 14.60
CA PHE A 138 -7.10 -3.76 14.45
C PHE A 138 -7.44 -4.48 13.14
N GLY A 139 -8.74 -4.62 12.82
CA GLY A 139 -9.21 -5.20 11.56
C GLY A 139 -8.68 -4.43 10.34
N ILE A 140 -8.79 -3.10 10.35
CA ILE A 140 -8.24 -2.23 9.30
C ILE A 140 -6.72 -2.43 9.18
N THR A 141 -5.99 -2.49 10.28
CA THR A 141 -4.55 -2.72 10.28
C THR A 141 -4.19 -4.05 9.61
N LYS A 142 -4.97 -5.11 9.85
CA LYS A 142 -4.80 -6.41 9.19
C LYS A 142 -4.99 -6.33 7.67
N ILE A 143 -6.03 -5.64 7.21
CA ILE A 143 -6.26 -5.45 5.76
C ILE A 143 -5.10 -4.69 5.13
N LEU A 144 -4.67 -3.59 5.75
CA LEU A 144 -3.53 -2.80 5.27
C LEU A 144 -2.22 -3.59 5.26
N LYS A 145 -2.01 -4.47 6.26
CA LYS A 145 -0.86 -5.38 6.30
C LYS A 145 -0.84 -6.32 5.11
N VAL A 146 -1.98 -6.94 4.82
CA VAL A 146 -2.10 -7.85 3.68
C VAL A 146 -1.90 -7.09 2.37
N GLU A 147 -2.54 -5.91 2.20
CA GLU A 147 -2.36 -5.08 1.00
C GLU A 147 -0.91 -4.63 0.79
N ALA A 148 -0.19 -4.29 1.86
CA ALA A 148 1.21 -3.93 1.78
C ALA A 148 2.10 -5.12 1.40
N MET A 149 1.93 -6.25 2.09
CA MET A 149 2.92 -7.32 2.09
C MET A 149 2.72 -8.36 0.99
N HIS A 150 1.52 -8.47 0.40
CA HIS A 150 1.34 -9.36 -0.74
C HIS A 150 2.20 -8.93 -1.93
N ARG A 151 2.37 -7.64 -2.18
CA ARG A 151 3.25 -7.11 -3.22
C ARG A 151 4.72 -7.44 -2.96
N VAL A 152 5.14 -7.45 -1.68
CA VAL A 152 6.51 -7.79 -1.29
C VAL A 152 6.82 -9.26 -1.59
N THR A 153 5.92 -10.18 -1.21
CA THR A 153 6.12 -11.61 -1.50
C THR A 153 5.98 -11.93 -2.98
N ASP A 154 5.12 -11.20 -3.72
CA ASP A 154 5.01 -11.34 -5.18
C ASP A 154 6.30 -10.91 -5.89
N TYR A 155 7.01 -9.93 -5.33
CA TYR A 155 8.24 -9.41 -5.89
C TYR A 155 9.47 -10.26 -5.54
N TYR A 156 9.57 -10.73 -4.30
CA TYR A 156 10.77 -11.42 -3.79
C TYR A 156 10.59 -12.92 -3.53
N GLY A 157 9.37 -13.46 -3.55
CA GLY A 157 9.07 -14.82 -3.13
C GLY A 157 9.05 -14.96 -1.62
N PRO A 158 9.92 -15.77 -1.00
CA PRO A 158 10.00 -15.89 0.47
C PRO A 158 10.36 -14.58 1.15
N ILE A 159 9.62 -14.23 2.22
CA ILE A 159 9.82 -12.97 2.97
C ILE A 159 9.74 -13.20 4.48
N ILE A 160 10.27 -12.26 5.27
CA ILE A 160 10.13 -12.26 6.73
C ILE A 160 8.74 -11.70 7.08
N TYR A 161 7.78 -12.55 7.43
CA TYR A 161 6.42 -12.14 7.69
C TYR A 161 5.93 -12.50 9.10
N LYS A 162 5.83 -13.81 9.42
CA LYS A 162 5.29 -14.29 10.70
C LYS A 162 6.19 -13.95 11.88
N ASN A 163 7.50 -13.93 11.65
CA ASN A 163 8.51 -13.69 12.67
C ASN A 163 9.05 -12.25 12.65
N PHE A 164 8.38 -11.31 12.01
CA PHE A 164 8.78 -9.91 12.04
C PHE A 164 8.77 -9.39 13.47
N ALA A 165 9.78 -8.60 13.83
CA ALA A 165 10.02 -8.06 15.17
C ALA A 165 10.25 -9.11 16.28
N ASN A 166 10.50 -10.36 15.92
CA ASN A 166 11.01 -11.35 16.88
C ASN A 166 12.45 -10.97 17.30
N ALA A 167 12.77 -11.14 18.59
CA ALA A 167 14.08 -10.84 19.14
C ALA A 167 15.19 -11.83 18.70
N GLU A 168 14.88 -12.83 17.91
CA GLU A 168 15.85 -13.78 17.36
C GLU A 168 16.85 -13.08 16.42
N LYS A 169 18.11 -13.41 16.56
CA LYS A 169 19.20 -12.77 15.78
C LYS A 169 19.21 -13.15 14.29
N HIS A 170 18.52 -14.20 13.92
CA HIS A 170 18.48 -14.72 12.54
C HIS A 170 17.03 -14.93 12.10
N TYR A 171 16.52 -14.00 11.32
CA TYR A 171 15.23 -14.14 10.68
C TYR A 171 15.34 -15.13 9.52
N ARG A 172 14.50 -16.15 9.54
CA ARG A 172 14.30 -17.04 8.38
C ARG A 172 13.10 -16.53 7.60
N PRO A 173 13.22 -16.34 6.28
CA PRO A 173 12.07 -16.04 5.44
C PRO A 173 11.04 -17.17 5.52
N ASP A 174 9.78 -16.79 5.60
CA ASP A 174 8.64 -17.68 5.43
C ASP A 174 8.49 -18.02 3.95
N LYS A 175 8.05 -19.24 3.63
CA LYS A 175 7.75 -19.62 2.24
C LYS A 175 6.58 -18.78 1.73
N GLN A 176 6.57 -18.44 0.45
CA GLN A 176 5.50 -17.66 -0.17
C GLN A 176 4.12 -18.30 0.05
N GLU A 177 4.01 -19.62 -0.06
CA GLU A 177 2.78 -20.36 0.24
C GLU A 177 2.28 -20.09 1.68
N ASP A 178 3.18 -20.21 2.67
CA ASP A 178 2.85 -19.99 4.08
C ASP A 178 2.43 -18.54 4.35
N VAL A 179 3.04 -17.59 3.63
CA VAL A 179 2.70 -16.16 3.72
C VAL A 179 1.31 -15.90 3.14
N TYR A 180 0.99 -16.47 1.98
CA TYR A 180 -0.34 -16.36 1.38
C TYR A 180 -1.44 -16.96 2.26
N TYR A 181 -1.18 -18.11 2.86
CA TYR A 181 -2.15 -18.74 3.78
C TYR A 181 -2.36 -17.88 5.03
N GLU A 182 -1.31 -17.23 5.52
CA GLU A 182 -1.43 -16.30 6.63
C GLU A 182 -2.22 -15.03 6.24
N PHE A 183 -2.08 -14.51 5.01
CA PHE A 183 -2.91 -13.42 4.53
C PHE A 183 -4.41 -13.74 4.63
N PHE A 184 -4.81 -14.94 4.27
CA PHE A 184 -6.21 -15.36 4.40
C PHE A 184 -6.67 -15.40 5.85
N ASN A 185 -5.85 -15.92 6.78
CA ASN A 185 -6.14 -15.94 8.22
C ASN A 185 -6.28 -14.50 8.77
N GLU A 186 -5.44 -13.60 8.31
CA GLU A 186 -5.50 -12.19 8.73
C GLU A 186 -6.75 -11.48 8.20
N LEU A 187 -7.18 -11.78 6.97
CA LEU A 187 -8.43 -11.29 6.42
C LEU A 187 -9.65 -11.89 7.14
N ASP A 188 -9.62 -13.17 7.53
CA ASP A 188 -10.65 -13.78 8.39
C ASP A 188 -10.79 -12.99 9.70
N SER A 189 -9.66 -12.72 10.37
CA SER A 189 -9.63 -11.96 11.63
C SER A 189 -10.13 -10.54 11.46
N ALA A 190 -9.78 -9.90 10.34
CA ALA A 190 -10.19 -8.53 10.03
C ALA A 190 -11.70 -8.43 9.79
N VAL A 191 -12.28 -9.34 8.99
CA VAL A 191 -13.71 -9.37 8.70
C VAL A 191 -14.50 -9.57 9.99
N VAL A 192 -14.12 -10.56 10.82
CA VAL A 192 -14.79 -10.81 12.10
C VAL A 192 -14.73 -9.58 13.03
N ALA A 193 -13.58 -8.93 13.15
CA ALA A 193 -13.42 -7.76 13.99
C ALA A 193 -14.29 -6.58 13.53
N LEU A 194 -14.34 -6.35 12.21
CA LEU A 194 -15.11 -5.26 11.62
C LEU A 194 -16.61 -5.51 11.66
N THR A 195 -17.08 -6.72 11.32
CA THR A 195 -18.51 -7.05 11.33
C THR A 195 -19.08 -6.97 12.73
N ASN A 196 -18.40 -7.53 13.74
CA ASN A 196 -18.80 -7.41 15.14
C ASN A 196 -18.87 -5.95 15.58
N TYR A 197 -17.91 -5.11 15.18
CA TYR A 197 -17.91 -3.70 15.54
C TYR A 197 -19.06 -2.92 14.88
N ILE A 198 -19.38 -3.23 13.60
CA ILE A 198 -20.48 -2.62 12.88
C ILE A 198 -21.83 -2.98 13.56
N ASP A 199 -22.00 -4.24 13.95
CA ASP A 199 -23.20 -4.71 14.63
C ASP A 199 -23.41 -4.03 15.98
N GLU A 200 -22.33 -3.77 16.74
CA GLU A 200 -22.38 -3.07 18.02
C GLU A 200 -22.55 -1.55 17.88
N LYS A 201 -21.99 -0.95 16.82
CA LYS A 201 -21.91 0.50 16.62
C LYS A 201 -22.15 0.90 15.16
N PRO A 202 -23.38 0.71 14.63
CA PRO A 202 -23.65 0.87 13.21
C PRO A 202 -23.44 2.31 12.67
N GLU A 203 -23.58 3.31 13.52
CA GLU A 203 -23.42 4.73 13.15
C GLU A 203 -22.00 5.28 13.40
N SER A 204 -21.05 4.41 13.78
CA SER A 204 -19.70 4.86 14.09
C SER A 204 -18.94 5.25 12.84
N ASN A 205 -18.30 6.42 12.86
CA ASN A 205 -17.41 6.93 11.82
C ASN A 205 -16.15 7.61 12.39
N GLY A 206 -15.78 7.27 13.61
CA GLY A 206 -14.67 7.93 14.35
C GLY A 206 -13.33 7.90 13.64
N PHE A 207 -13.13 6.95 12.74
CA PHE A 207 -11.91 6.82 11.93
C PHE A 207 -11.89 7.74 10.68
N ALA A 208 -13.02 8.34 10.27
CA ALA A 208 -13.16 9.05 8.99
C ALA A 208 -12.10 10.14 8.76
N ARG A 209 -11.70 10.87 9.81
CA ARG A 209 -10.68 11.93 9.70
C ARG A 209 -9.25 11.44 9.36
N PHE A 210 -9.00 10.15 9.54
CA PHE A 210 -7.70 9.52 9.28
C PHE A 210 -7.73 8.59 8.07
N ASP A 211 -8.91 8.33 7.52
CA ASP A 211 -9.09 7.40 6.42
C ASP A 211 -9.03 8.14 5.08
N ILE A 212 -7.91 7.97 4.39
CA ILE A 212 -7.69 8.57 3.06
C ILE A 212 -8.16 7.65 1.93
N LEU A 213 -8.69 6.45 2.25
CA LEU A 213 -9.10 5.44 1.27
C LEU A 213 -10.63 5.31 1.15
N LEU A 214 -11.34 5.20 2.27
CA LEU A 214 -12.74 4.76 2.31
C LEU A 214 -13.64 5.64 3.20
N ASP A 215 -13.22 6.87 3.52
CA ASP A 215 -13.97 7.86 4.28
C ASP A 215 -14.46 7.37 5.67
N GLY A 216 -13.73 6.45 6.29
CA GLY A 216 -14.08 5.87 7.61
C GLY A 216 -15.25 4.90 7.60
N LYS A 217 -15.72 4.48 6.44
CA LYS A 217 -16.85 3.55 6.31
C LYS A 217 -16.40 2.11 6.57
N TYR A 218 -16.64 1.60 7.76
CA TYR A 218 -16.23 0.24 8.15
C TYR A 218 -16.79 -0.85 7.23
N ALA A 219 -18.01 -0.72 6.74
CA ALA A 219 -18.59 -1.62 5.74
C ALA A 219 -17.78 -1.65 4.42
N SER A 220 -17.23 -0.51 4.00
CA SER A 220 -16.34 -0.44 2.82
C SER A 220 -15.00 -1.12 3.08
N TRP A 221 -14.51 -1.11 4.33
CA TRP A 221 -13.33 -1.89 4.71
C TRP A 221 -13.57 -3.39 4.66
N VAL A 222 -14.79 -3.87 5.00
CA VAL A 222 -15.15 -5.30 4.80
C VAL A 222 -15.20 -5.63 3.31
N LYS A 223 -15.79 -4.77 2.47
CA LYS A 223 -15.74 -4.93 1.00
C LYS A 223 -14.32 -4.98 0.47
N PHE A 224 -13.42 -4.15 1.00
CA PHE A 224 -12.01 -4.19 0.63
C PHE A 224 -11.37 -5.52 1.03
N ALA A 225 -11.60 -6.01 2.24
CA ALA A 225 -11.08 -7.31 2.67
C ALA A 225 -11.55 -8.45 1.76
N ASN A 226 -12.84 -8.47 1.39
CA ASN A 226 -13.41 -9.47 0.48
C ASN A 226 -12.81 -9.37 -0.92
N SER A 227 -12.68 -8.15 -1.45
CA SER A 227 -12.10 -7.91 -2.78
C SER A 227 -10.61 -8.28 -2.83
N LEU A 228 -9.87 -7.97 -1.76
CA LEU A 228 -8.47 -8.35 -1.61
C LEU A 228 -8.32 -9.87 -1.48
N ARG A 229 -9.19 -10.55 -0.73
CA ARG A 229 -9.24 -12.02 -0.66
C ARG A 229 -9.43 -12.62 -2.04
N LEU A 230 -10.35 -12.08 -2.84
CA LEU A 230 -10.57 -12.52 -4.21
C LEU A 230 -9.30 -12.36 -5.07
N ARG A 231 -8.65 -11.18 -5.02
CA ARG A 231 -7.37 -10.94 -5.72
C ARG A 231 -6.33 -12.01 -5.35
N LEU A 232 -6.15 -12.26 -4.06
CA LEU A 232 -5.16 -13.22 -3.56
C LEU A 232 -5.52 -14.66 -3.94
N ALA A 233 -6.80 -15.04 -3.87
CA ALA A 233 -7.27 -16.35 -4.30
C ALA A 233 -7.00 -16.59 -5.79
N MET A 234 -7.30 -15.61 -6.64
CA MET A 234 -7.05 -15.71 -8.08
C MET A 234 -5.54 -15.79 -8.41
N ARG A 235 -4.68 -15.14 -7.63
CA ARG A 235 -3.22 -15.25 -7.80
C ARG A 235 -2.69 -16.65 -7.56
N ILE A 236 -3.27 -17.40 -6.63
CA ILE A 236 -2.87 -18.80 -6.34
C ILE A 236 -3.68 -19.83 -7.14
N ALA A 237 -4.61 -19.40 -7.97
CA ALA A 237 -5.56 -20.25 -8.70
C ALA A 237 -4.92 -21.40 -9.50
N SER A 238 -3.72 -21.18 -10.04
CA SER A 238 -3.01 -22.18 -10.84
C SER A 238 -2.16 -23.16 -10.04
N VAL A 239 -1.71 -22.74 -8.83
CA VAL A 239 -0.81 -23.56 -7.99
C VAL A 239 -1.51 -24.22 -6.82
N ALA A 240 -2.63 -23.66 -6.36
CA ALA A 240 -3.44 -24.15 -5.25
C ALA A 240 -4.95 -23.92 -5.51
N PRO A 241 -5.53 -24.54 -6.56
CA PRO A 241 -6.91 -24.27 -7.00
C PRO A 241 -7.95 -24.57 -5.92
N ASP A 242 -7.80 -25.66 -5.18
CA ASP A 242 -8.74 -26.02 -4.11
C ASP A 242 -8.75 -24.98 -2.98
N LYS A 243 -7.57 -24.48 -2.60
CA LYS A 243 -7.44 -23.41 -1.61
C LYS A 243 -8.04 -22.11 -2.13
N ALA A 244 -7.77 -21.75 -3.38
CA ALA A 244 -8.33 -20.56 -4.02
C ALA A 244 -9.86 -20.60 -4.04
N CYS A 245 -10.45 -21.73 -4.48
CA CYS A 245 -11.89 -21.92 -4.49
C CYS A 245 -12.48 -21.81 -3.07
N ALA A 246 -11.87 -22.46 -2.07
CA ALA A 246 -12.33 -22.39 -0.68
C ALA A 246 -12.31 -20.95 -0.13
N GLU A 247 -11.29 -20.15 -0.47
CA GLU A 247 -11.23 -18.75 -0.02
C GLU A 247 -12.28 -17.87 -0.70
N ILE A 248 -12.62 -18.15 -1.96
CA ILE A 248 -13.72 -17.44 -2.66
C ILE A 248 -15.07 -17.78 -2.03
N GLN A 249 -15.31 -19.05 -1.67
CA GLN A 249 -16.56 -19.44 -1.01
C GLN A 249 -16.77 -18.75 0.33
N LYS A 250 -15.71 -18.51 1.12
CA LYS A 250 -15.79 -17.75 2.37
C LYS A 250 -16.33 -16.33 2.22
N ILE A 251 -16.16 -15.71 1.06
CA ILE A 251 -16.67 -14.34 0.82
C ILE A 251 -18.20 -14.31 0.88
N LYS A 252 -18.85 -15.42 0.51
CA LYS A 252 -20.31 -15.57 0.59
C LYS A 252 -20.84 -15.69 2.03
N GLU A 253 -19.97 -15.87 3.02
CA GLU A 253 -20.36 -16.03 4.43
C GLU A 253 -20.75 -14.69 5.10
N ASN A 254 -20.51 -13.57 4.44
CA ASN A 254 -20.95 -12.24 4.90
C ASN A 254 -21.71 -11.50 3.80
N ASP A 255 -22.66 -10.66 4.21
CA ASP A 255 -23.55 -9.93 3.31
C ASP A 255 -22.97 -8.62 2.73
N TYR A 256 -21.69 -8.34 2.99
CA TYR A 256 -21.07 -7.09 2.57
C TYR A 256 -20.67 -7.08 1.09
N GLY A 257 -20.37 -8.25 0.51
CA GLY A 257 -19.96 -8.38 -0.90
C GLY A 257 -18.61 -7.75 -1.21
N PHE A 258 -18.49 -7.23 -2.42
CA PHE A 258 -17.27 -6.69 -3.01
C PHE A 258 -17.36 -5.18 -3.26
N PHE A 259 -16.28 -4.59 -3.77
CA PHE A 259 -16.38 -3.29 -4.43
C PHE A 259 -17.21 -3.41 -5.71
N GLU A 260 -18.13 -2.47 -5.85
CA GLU A 260 -19.04 -2.34 -6.99
C GLU A 260 -18.82 -0.98 -7.67
N ALA A 261 -19.45 -0.78 -8.84
CA ALA A 261 -19.31 0.46 -9.62
C ALA A 261 -19.58 1.72 -8.79
N GLU A 262 -20.59 1.68 -7.92
CA GLU A 262 -20.99 2.80 -7.07
C GLU A 262 -19.97 3.11 -5.97
N THR A 263 -19.19 2.12 -5.53
CA THR A 263 -18.17 2.28 -4.50
C THR A 263 -16.79 2.64 -5.06
N GLY A 264 -16.56 2.40 -6.37
CA GLY A 264 -15.35 2.76 -7.08
C GLY A 264 -14.09 1.95 -6.72
N GLY A 265 -13.93 1.55 -5.46
CA GLY A 265 -12.78 0.77 -4.97
C GLY A 265 -12.06 1.43 -3.79
N ALA A 266 -10.86 0.96 -3.49
CA ALA A 266 -9.94 1.56 -2.52
C ALA A 266 -9.03 2.55 -3.26
N ILE A 267 -9.28 3.84 -3.06
CA ILE A 267 -8.64 4.92 -3.82
C ILE A 267 -8.07 5.95 -2.86
N VAL A 268 -6.77 6.21 -2.94
CA VAL A 268 -6.11 7.26 -2.15
C VAL A 268 -6.55 8.61 -2.69
N SER A 269 -7.30 9.34 -1.87
CA SER A 269 -7.84 10.64 -2.26
C SER A 269 -6.83 11.77 -2.08
N THR A 270 -6.62 12.56 -3.13
CA THR A 270 -5.78 13.77 -3.06
C THR A 270 -6.41 14.90 -2.23
N LYS A 271 -7.71 14.82 -1.94
CA LYS A 271 -8.41 15.78 -1.07
C LYS A 271 -7.91 15.75 0.38
N SER A 272 -7.30 14.67 0.82
CA SER A 272 -6.70 14.53 2.16
C SER A 272 -5.31 15.19 2.30
N GLY A 273 -4.85 15.92 1.28
CA GLY A 273 -3.51 16.50 1.22
C GLY A 273 -2.44 15.57 0.62
N TYR A 274 -2.83 14.38 0.20
CA TYR A 274 -2.00 13.46 -0.57
C TYR A 274 -1.71 14.04 -1.95
N THR A 275 -0.48 13.87 -2.44
CA THR A 275 -0.10 14.21 -3.80
C THR A 275 0.30 12.95 -4.54
N ASN A 276 -0.29 12.72 -5.71
CA ASN A 276 0.01 11.53 -6.51
C ASN A 276 1.47 11.57 -7.02
N PRO A 277 2.35 10.66 -6.57
CA PRO A 277 3.75 10.66 -6.98
C PRO A 277 3.94 10.41 -8.48
N LEU A 278 3.06 9.66 -9.14
CA LEU A 278 3.10 9.47 -10.58
C LEU A 278 2.87 10.80 -11.33
N GLY A 279 1.98 11.65 -10.79
CA GLY A 279 1.78 13.00 -11.33
C GLY A 279 3.03 13.87 -11.22
N GLU A 280 3.80 13.76 -10.14
CA GLU A 280 5.10 14.44 -9.97
C GLU A 280 6.12 13.94 -11.00
N LEU A 281 6.31 12.63 -11.12
CA LEU A 281 7.22 12.02 -12.09
C LEU A 281 6.87 12.43 -13.52
N ASN A 282 5.59 12.44 -13.84
CA ASN A 282 5.07 12.77 -15.16
C ASN A 282 5.22 14.25 -15.50
N ARG A 283 4.83 15.14 -14.59
CA ARG A 283 4.69 16.59 -14.89
C ARG A 283 5.90 17.42 -14.51
N VAL A 284 6.53 17.11 -13.37
CA VAL A 284 7.64 17.91 -12.86
C VAL A 284 8.98 17.31 -13.28
N TRP A 285 9.15 16.01 -13.09
CA TRP A 285 10.41 15.36 -13.45
C TRP A 285 10.52 15.00 -14.93
N ASN A 286 9.40 14.93 -15.66
CA ASN A 286 9.34 14.54 -17.06
C ASN A 286 9.98 13.17 -17.33
N GLU A 287 9.62 12.19 -16.54
CA GLU A 287 10.22 10.86 -16.57
C GLU A 287 9.24 9.75 -16.96
N THR A 288 8.00 10.09 -17.33
CA THR A 288 7.00 9.07 -17.61
C THR A 288 6.30 9.34 -18.93
N TYR A 289 6.37 8.37 -19.84
CA TYR A 289 5.82 8.43 -21.19
C TYR A 289 5.05 7.14 -21.51
N MET A 290 4.17 7.22 -22.50
CA MET A 290 3.53 6.04 -23.07
C MET A 290 4.61 5.10 -23.66
N SER A 291 4.47 3.79 -23.46
CA SER A 291 5.29 2.83 -24.17
C SER A 291 4.75 2.54 -25.57
N ALA A 292 5.59 2.04 -26.47
CA ALA A 292 5.16 1.60 -27.78
C ALA A 292 4.21 0.36 -27.71
N ASN A 293 4.27 -0.42 -26.63
CA ASN A 293 3.35 -1.54 -26.40
C ASN A 293 1.93 -1.00 -26.15
N MET A 294 1.79 0.02 -25.31
CA MET A 294 0.50 0.67 -25.06
C MET A 294 -0.04 1.36 -26.32
N GLU A 295 0.83 2.05 -27.08
CA GLU A 295 0.46 2.60 -28.39
C GLU A 295 -0.12 1.51 -29.28
N SER A 296 0.61 0.41 -29.46
CA SER A 296 0.21 -0.68 -30.34
C SER A 296 -1.17 -1.26 -29.98
N ILE A 297 -1.46 -1.41 -28.69
CA ILE A 297 -2.73 -1.95 -28.21
C ILE A 297 -3.83 -0.90 -28.36
N LEU A 298 -3.67 0.26 -27.74
CA LEU A 298 -4.75 1.24 -27.65
C LEU A 298 -5.08 1.89 -29.00
N VAL A 299 -4.09 2.20 -29.82
CA VAL A 299 -4.30 2.71 -31.17
C VAL A 299 -4.77 1.58 -32.11
N GLY A 300 -4.17 0.39 -31.99
CA GLY A 300 -4.48 -0.75 -32.85
C GLY A 300 -5.92 -1.26 -32.71
N TYR A 301 -6.49 -1.17 -31.53
CA TYR A 301 -7.90 -1.56 -31.28
C TYR A 301 -8.89 -0.37 -31.30
N ASP A 302 -8.42 0.84 -31.63
CA ASP A 302 -9.22 2.07 -31.53
C ASP A 302 -9.88 2.22 -30.15
N ASP A 303 -9.10 1.97 -29.10
CA ASP A 303 -9.59 1.91 -27.72
C ASP A 303 -10.00 3.32 -27.23
N PRO A 304 -11.26 3.54 -26.84
CA PRO A 304 -11.74 4.86 -26.41
C PRO A 304 -11.03 5.39 -25.16
N ARG A 305 -10.35 4.56 -24.39
CA ARG A 305 -9.58 4.96 -23.20
C ARG A 305 -8.25 5.63 -23.53
N LEU A 306 -7.79 5.56 -24.79
CA LEU A 306 -6.50 6.13 -25.21
C LEU A 306 -6.35 7.60 -24.78
N GLY A 307 -7.34 8.44 -25.09
CA GLY A 307 -7.34 9.86 -24.74
C GLY A 307 -7.58 10.15 -23.25
N ALA A 308 -8.09 9.17 -22.49
CA ALA A 308 -8.20 9.26 -21.03
C ALA A 308 -6.89 8.95 -20.31
N TYR A 309 -6.05 8.11 -20.91
CA TYR A 309 -4.79 7.67 -20.30
C TYR A 309 -3.58 8.50 -20.75
N PHE A 310 -3.58 8.97 -22.01
CA PHE A 310 -2.42 9.61 -22.61
C PHE A 310 -2.78 10.89 -23.34
N GLU A 311 -1.81 11.80 -23.41
CA GLU A 311 -1.89 13.05 -24.16
C GLU A 311 -1.34 12.86 -25.57
N HIS A 312 -1.81 13.70 -26.50
CA HIS A 312 -1.21 13.77 -27.83
C HIS A 312 0.25 14.23 -27.76
N CYS A 313 1.03 13.82 -28.77
CA CYS A 313 2.37 14.33 -28.97
C CYS A 313 2.38 15.86 -29.10
N THR A 314 3.39 16.48 -28.53
CA THR A 314 3.67 17.92 -28.67
C THR A 314 4.72 18.22 -29.74
N ASP A 315 5.42 17.21 -30.27
CA ASP A 315 6.33 17.32 -31.40
C ASP A 315 5.55 17.80 -32.65
N GLU A 316 6.06 18.81 -33.36
CA GLU A 316 5.33 19.39 -34.50
C GLU A 316 5.10 18.41 -35.65
N ALA A 317 6.02 17.44 -35.87
CA ALA A 317 5.85 16.42 -36.91
C ALA A 317 4.83 15.33 -36.52
N LEU A 318 4.54 15.19 -35.22
CA LEU A 318 3.68 14.16 -34.68
C LEU A 318 2.43 14.74 -34.00
N LYS A 319 2.19 16.03 -34.16
CA LYS A 319 1.11 16.75 -33.50
C LYS A 319 -0.25 16.11 -33.75
N GLY A 320 -1.02 15.93 -32.66
CA GLY A 320 -2.32 15.28 -32.70
C GLY A 320 -2.27 13.75 -32.83
N GLN A 321 -1.11 13.14 -32.84
CA GLN A 321 -0.95 11.69 -32.82
C GLN A 321 -0.60 11.22 -31.42
N TYR A 322 -0.77 9.93 -31.17
CA TYR A 322 -0.25 9.23 -29.99
C TYR A 322 0.97 8.43 -30.39
N ARG A 323 2.08 8.61 -29.72
CA ARG A 323 3.33 7.88 -29.95
C ARG A 323 3.99 7.50 -28.63
N GLY A 324 4.30 6.22 -28.49
CA GLY A 324 5.00 5.65 -27.36
C GLY A 324 6.48 5.40 -27.62
N ILE A 325 7.25 5.24 -26.56
CA ILE A 325 8.67 4.93 -26.61
C ILE A 325 8.84 3.42 -26.64
N ARG A 326 9.70 2.93 -27.54
CA ARG A 326 10.02 1.50 -27.64
C ARG A 326 10.85 1.06 -26.43
N GLN A 327 10.44 0.00 -25.77
CA GLN A 327 11.20 -0.59 -24.67
C GLN A 327 12.60 -1.01 -25.12
N GLY A 328 13.57 -0.90 -24.22
CA GLY A 328 14.97 -1.21 -24.50
C GLY A 328 15.72 -0.13 -25.30
N THR A 329 15.10 1.05 -25.52
CA THR A 329 15.80 2.20 -26.12
C THR A 329 16.18 3.21 -25.04
N CYS A 330 17.39 3.78 -25.15
CA CYS A 330 17.89 4.73 -24.18
C CYS A 330 18.63 5.87 -24.91
N PHE A 331 17.87 6.89 -25.35
CA PHE A 331 18.41 8.09 -25.97
C PHE A 331 18.34 9.29 -25.02
N ALA A 332 18.95 10.40 -25.40
CA ALA A 332 18.83 11.64 -24.67
C ALA A 332 17.35 12.06 -24.55
N HIS A 333 16.99 12.67 -23.44
CA HIS A 333 15.61 13.11 -23.16
C HIS A 333 15.00 13.98 -24.28
N SER A 334 15.80 14.83 -24.91
CA SER A 334 15.36 15.66 -26.05
C SER A 334 14.81 14.86 -27.23
N HIS A 335 15.19 13.58 -27.35
CA HIS A 335 14.67 12.68 -28.37
C HIS A 335 13.23 12.24 -28.11
N TYR A 336 12.81 12.22 -26.86
CA TYR A 336 11.51 11.73 -26.42
C TYR A 336 10.54 12.82 -25.94
N SER A 337 11.06 14.02 -25.69
CA SER A 337 10.34 15.09 -24.97
C SER A 337 9.00 15.51 -25.59
N GLY A 338 8.83 15.29 -26.89
CA GLY A 338 7.60 15.59 -27.63
C GLY A 338 6.62 14.43 -27.76
N LEU A 339 6.94 13.24 -27.25
CA LEU A 339 6.09 12.05 -27.34
C LEU A 339 4.96 12.05 -26.29
N SER A 340 4.04 11.10 -26.40
CA SER A 340 2.84 11.04 -25.56
C SER A 340 3.17 10.80 -24.09
N LYS A 341 2.71 11.70 -23.22
CA LYS A 341 2.77 11.58 -21.75
C LYS A 341 1.48 11.01 -21.19
N LEU A 342 1.53 10.60 -19.93
CA LEU A 342 0.35 10.20 -19.20
C LEU A 342 -0.54 11.40 -18.88
N PHE A 343 -1.86 11.17 -18.90
CA PHE A 343 -2.84 12.14 -18.46
C PHE A 343 -3.05 12.02 -16.93
N VAL A 344 -1.96 12.17 -16.17
CA VAL A 344 -1.94 12.07 -14.70
C VAL A 344 -1.33 13.35 -14.12
N LEU A 345 -2.02 13.92 -13.13
CA LEU A 345 -1.62 15.09 -12.38
C LEU A 345 -1.29 14.74 -10.94
N GLN A 346 -0.61 15.62 -10.22
CA GLN A 346 -0.42 15.48 -8.78
C GLN A 346 -1.74 15.44 -8.00
N SER A 347 -2.82 16.03 -8.56
CA SER A 347 -4.18 16.02 -7.99
C SER A 347 -5.05 14.87 -8.47
N THR A 348 -4.51 13.94 -9.24
CA THR A 348 -5.23 12.73 -9.66
C THR A 348 -5.25 11.74 -8.50
N ASP A 349 -6.42 11.25 -8.13
CA ASP A 349 -6.57 10.21 -7.11
C ASP A 349 -5.86 8.91 -7.56
N ALA A 350 -5.34 8.14 -6.60
CA ALA A 350 -4.49 6.98 -6.87
C ALA A 350 -5.15 5.66 -6.42
N PRO A 351 -5.51 4.75 -7.34
CA PRO A 351 -6.16 3.51 -6.98
C PRO A 351 -5.17 2.48 -6.42
N LEU A 352 -5.56 1.82 -5.31
CA LEU A 352 -4.95 0.57 -4.82
C LEU A 352 -5.70 -0.65 -5.36
N MET A 353 -7.03 -0.55 -5.48
CA MET A 353 -7.89 -1.57 -6.05
C MET A 353 -9.13 -0.90 -6.63
N THR A 354 -9.46 -1.18 -7.88
CA THR A 354 -10.64 -0.64 -8.56
C THR A 354 -11.78 -1.65 -8.59
N ALA A 355 -13.01 -1.18 -8.69
CA ALA A 355 -14.16 -2.05 -8.89
C ALA A 355 -14.02 -2.86 -10.19
N SER A 356 -13.51 -2.26 -11.28
CA SER A 356 -13.29 -2.97 -12.55
C SER A 356 -12.36 -4.18 -12.39
N GLU A 357 -11.27 -4.05 -11.62
CA GLU A 357 -10.41 -5.20 -11.30
C GLU A 357 -11.20 -6.31 -10.62
N VAL A 358 -12.02 -5.96 -9.62
CA VAL A 358 -12.82 -6.92 -8.87
C VAL A 358 -13.82 -7.65 -9.77
N TRP A 359 -14.46 -6.93 -10.70
CA TRP A 359 -15.39 -7.53 -11.65
C TRP A 359 -14.69 -8.52 -12.60
N PHE A 360 -13.50 -8.20 -13.12
CA PHE A 360 -12.71 -9.14 -13.92
C PHE A 360 -12.29 -10.38 -13.13
N LEU A 361 -11.89 -10.21 -11.86
CA LEU A 361 -11.55 -11.35 -10.99
C LEU A 361 -12.78 -12.24 -10.68
N ARG A 362 -13.96 -11.63 -10.51
CA ARG A 362 -15.24 -12.37 -10.35
C ARG A 362 -15.58 -13.15 -11.63
N ALA A 363 -15.42 -12.53 -12.79
CA ALA A 363 -15.65 -13.19 -14.09
C ALA A 363 -14.70 -14.38 -14.28
N GLU A 364 -13.42 -14.23 -13.92
CA GLU A 364 -12.47 -15.35 -13.96
C GLU A 364 -12.84 -16.46 -12.98
N ALA A 365 -13.30 -16.13 -11.77
CA ALA A 365 -13.76 -17.12 -10.79
C ALA A 365 -15.01 -17.88 -11.30
N ALA A 366 -15.95 -17.19 -11.93
CA ALA A 366 -17.13 -17.78 -12.57
C ALA A 366 -16.74 -18.71 -13.73
N LEU A 367 -15.85 -18.27 -14.61
CA LEU A 367 -15.32 -19.08 -15.73
C LEU A 367 -14.65 -20.38 -15.24
N ARG A 368 -14.06 -20.36 -14.05
CA ARG A 368 -13.48 -21.55 -13.41
C ARG A 368 -14.52 -22.44 -12.73
N GLY A 369 -15.79 -22.04 -12.71
CA GLY A 369 -16.88 -22.76 -12.02
C GLY A 369 -16.81 -22.66 -10.51
N TRP A 370 -16.17 -21.62 -9.95
CA TRP A 370 -16.04 -21.41 -8.51
C TRP A 370 -17.14 -20.53 -7.91
N THR A 371 -17.91 -19.85 -8.74
CA THR A 371 -19.10 -19.08 -8.36
C THR A 371 -20.26 -19.40 -9.28
N ASP A 372 -21.46 -19.04 -8.86
CA ASP A 372 -22.69 -19.20 -9.65
C ASP A 372 -22.99 -17.93 -10.48
N GLU A 373 -22.04 -17.01 -10.56
CA GLU A 373 -22.18 -15.77 -11.33
C GLU A 373 -22.01 -16.07 -12.84
N ASP A 374 -22.61 -15.24 -13.66
CA ASP A 374 -22.49 -15.31 -15.12
C ASP A 374 -21.27 -14.49 -15.58
N GLU A 375 -20.27 -15.16 -16.11
CA GLU A 375 -19.01 -14.53 -16.51
C GLU A 375 -19.18 -13.52 -17.65
N ASP A 376 -20.05 -13.81 -18.60
CA ASP A 376 -20.30 -12.91 -19.74
C ASP A 376 -21.02 -11.65 -19.26
N CYS A 377 -21.98 -11.78 -18.33
CA CYS A 377 -22.65 -10.66 -17.71
C CYS A 377 -21.66 -9.76 -16.95
N LEU A 378 -20.77 -10.36 -16.14
CA LEU A 378 -19.74 -9.64 -15.38
C LEU A 378 -18.77 -8.89 -16.30
N LEU A 379 -18.31 -9.52 -17.39
CA LEU A 379 -17.41 -8.89 -18.36
C LEU A 379 -18.08 -7.72 -19.07
N TYR A 380 -19.34 -7.90 -19.51
CA TYR A 380 -20.08 -6.88 -20.25
C TYR A 380 -20.47 -5.67 -19.39
N THR A 381 -20.77 -5.88 -18.12
CA THR A 381 -21.22 -4.82 -17.19
C THR A 381 -20.09 -4.27 -16.31
N SER A 382 -18.87 -4.75 -16.49
CA SER A 382 -17.71 -4.27 -15.75
C SER A 382 -17.58 -2.75 -15.85
N PRO A 383 -17.45 -2.04 -14.73
CA PRO A 383 -17.22 -0.59 -14.74
C PRO A 383 -15.86 -0.29 -15.35
N SER A 384 -15.82 0.55 -16.37
CA SER A 384 -14.60 0.94 -17.10
C SER A 384 -14.03 2.25 -16.57
#